data_22fe075653ca8cdd2d96117c9f414615
#
_entry.id   22fe075653ca8cdd2d96117c9f414615
#
_cell.length_a   1.000
_cell.length_b   1.000
_cell.length_c   1.000
_cell.angle_alpha   90.00
_cell.angle_beta   90.00
_cell.angle_gamma   90.00
#
_symmetry.space_group_name_H-M   'P 1'
#
loop_
_entity.id
_entity.type
_entity.pdbx_description
1 polymer ?
#
loop_
_entity_poly.entity_id
_entity_poly.type
_entity_poly.pdbx_seq_one_letter_code
_entity_poly.pdbx_strand_id
1 'polypeptide(L)'
;MPMQFKIITPMRTALEAEVSSIRLPATQGEMEVLPGHAAIITSVANGELTYTCPGQAPQSLFVGGGFLQVENDNVLLVTDTALTVDEIDTTSVEKALERAQAAFRDSASVLDREEQTKLEAAIAKQMAMLDFRKKRRV
;
A
#
# COMPACT_ATOMS: atom_id res chain seq x y z
N MET A 1 0.30 -24.63 7.74
CA MET A 1 0.14 -23.77 8.92
C MET A 1 -0.06 -22.33 8.50
N PRO A 2 -0.98 -21.59 9.11
CA PRO A 2 -1.19 -20.19 8.73
C PRO A 2 -0.05 -19.30 9.17
N MET A 3 0.03 -18.13 8.54
CA MET A 3 1.02 -17.11 8.87
C MET A 3 0.38 -16.06 9.79
N GLN A 4 1.21 -15.42 10.61
CA GLN A 4 0.79 -14.26 11.37
C GLN A 4 1.14 -13.01 10.58
N PHE A 5 0.15 -12.22 10.24
CA PHE A 5 0.33 -11.00 9.43
C PHE A 5 0.01 -9.76 10.25
N LYS A 6 0.93 -8.82 10.24
CA LYS A 6 0.78 -7.56 10.96
C LYS A 6 1.16 -6.40 10.04
N ILE A 7 0.30 -5.38 10.00
CA ILE A 7 0.57 -4.14 9.27
C ILE A 7 0.65 -3.00 10.28
N ILE A 8 1.77 -2.30 10.28
CA ILE A 8 2.02 -1.18 11.18
C ILE A 8 2.15 0.11 10.36
N THR A 9 1.44 1.14 10.80
CA THR A 9 1.60 2.50 10.29
C THR A 9 2.07 3.40 11.42
N PRO A 10 2.54 4.63 11.13
CA PRO A 10 2.93 5.55 12.19
C PRO A 10 1.81 5.88 13.18
N MET A 11 0.57 5.75 12.74
CA MET A 11 -0.58 6.12 13.56
C MET A 11 -1.16 4.96 14.36
N ARG A 12 -1.00 3.72 13.88
CA ARG A 12 -1.66 2.57 14.51
C ARG A 12 -1.15 1.25 13.94
N THR A 13 -1.51 0.16 14.61
CA THR A 13 -1.47 -1.18 14.02
C THR A 13 -2.72 -1.32 13.16
N ALA A 14 -2.55 -1.33 11.85
CA ALA A 14 -3.67 -1.32 10.92
C ALA A 14 -4.32 -2.69 10.73
N LEU A 15 -3.54 -3.76 10.89
CA LEU A 15 -4.03 -5.13 10.76
C LEU A 15 -3.19 -6.06 11.61
N GLU A 16 -3.86 -7.03 12.23
CA GLU A 16 -3.20 -8.12 12.94
C GLU A 16 -4.11 -9.34 12.78
N ALA A 17 -3.68 -10.30 11.97
CA ALA A 17 -4.53 -11.42 11.62
C ALA A 17 -3.72 -12.66 11.26
N GLU A 18 -4.36 -13.81 11.41
CA GLU A 18 -3.84 -15.08 10.93
C GLU A 18 -4.30 -15.26 9.49
N VAL A 19 -3.36 -15.46 8.56
CA VAL A 19 -3.67 -15.50 7.13
C VAL A 19 -3.08 -16.74 6.47
N SER A 20 -3.70 -17.18 5.39
CA SER A 20 -3.22 -18.29 4.57
C SER A 20 -2.46 -17.83 3.34
N SER A 21 -2.67 -16.61 2.88
CA SER A 21 -1.94 -16.04 1.75
C SER A 21 -1.98 -14.51 1.79
N ILE A 22 -0.96 -13.90 1.19
CA ILE A 22 -0.87 -12.45 1.04
C ILE A 22 -0.35 -12.18 -0.36
N ARG A 23 -1.01 -11.26 -1.07
CA ARG A 23 -0.57 -10.79 -2.38
C ARG A 23 -0.40 -9.28 -2.30
N LEU A 24 0.76 -8.77 -2.74
CA LEU A 24 1.07 -7.36 -2.59
C LEU A 24 1.96 -6.84 -3.72
N PRO A 25 1.95 -5.52 -3.97
CA PRO A 25 2.81 -4.94 -5.00
C PRO A 25 4.20 -4.67 -4.43
N ALA A 26 5.16 -5.51 -4.78
CA ALA A 26 6.56 -5.22 -4.49
C ALA A 26 7.11 -4.26 -5.56
N THR A 27 8.23 -3.60 -5.28
CA THR A 27 8.79 -2.61 -6.22
C THR A 27 9.23 -3.22 -7.55
N GLN A 28 9.49 -4.52 -7.58
CA GLN A 28 9.89 -5.23 -8.79
C GLN A 28 8.77 -6.07 -9.40
N GLY A 29 7.54 -5.87 -8.95
CA GLY A 29 6.39 -6.60 -9.43
C GLY A 29 5.57 -7.18 -8.29
N GLU A 30 4.41 -7.74 -8.65
CA GLU A 30 3.53 -8.35 -7.67
C GLU A 30 4.17 -9.61 -7.08
N MET A 31 4.05 -9.78 -5.77
CA MET A 31 4.52 -10.98 -5.10
C MET A 31 3.43 -11.62 -4.25
N GLU A 32 3.55 -12.92 -4.04
CA GLU A 32 2.64 -13.66 -3.18
C GLU A 32 3.45 -14.33 -2.08
N VAL A 33 2.96 -14.24 -0.86
CA VAL A 33 3.58 -14.87 0.31
C VAL A 33 2.65 -15.99 0.80
N LEU A 34 3.19 -17.18 0.84
CA LEU A 34 2.50 -18.39 1.31
C LEU A 34 3.23 -18.94 2.53
N PRO A 35 2.56 -19.78 3.35
CA PRO A 35 3.24 -20.44 4.48
C PRO A 35 4.49 -21.17 4.03
N GLY A 36 5.55 -21.08 4.80
CA GLY A 36 6.83 -21.68 4.47
C GLY A 36 7.72 -20.83 3.58
N HIS A 37 7.29 -19.59 3.26
CA HIS A 37 8.11 -18.68 2.46
C HIS A 37 9.47 -18.43 3.13
N ALA A 38 10.52 -18.38 2.32
CA ALA A 38 11.86 -18.10 2.82
C ALA A 38 11.92 -16.70 3.44
N ALA A 39 12.81 -16.52 4.40
CA ALA A 39 13.01 -15.22 5.03
C ALA A 39 13.45 -14.19 3.99
N ILE A 40 12.80 -13.02 3.99
CA ILE A 40 13.07 -11.96 3.04
C ILE A 40 12.71 -10.60 3.64
N ILE A 41 13.43 -9.57 3.23
CA ILE A 41 13.06 -8.17 3.44
C ILE A 41 13.02 -7.53 2.07
N THR A 42 11.89 -6.93 1.72
CA THR A 42 11.71 -6.31 0.41
C THR A 42 10.91 -5.02 0.52
N SER A 43 11.11 -4.13 -0.44
CA SER A 43 10.33 -2.89 -0.51
C SER A 43 8.99 -3.14 -1.20
N VAL A 44 8.00 -2.37 -0.79
CA VAL A 44 6.61 -2.48 -1.27
C VAL A 44 6.22 -1.15 -1.93
N ALA A 45 5.59 -1.26 -3.09
CA ALA A 45 5.08 -0.10 -3.82
C ALA A 45 3.66 0.25 -3.38
N ASN A 46 3.18 1.42 -3.79
CA ASN A 46 1.78 1.80 -3.59
C ASN A 46 0.87 0.86 -4.37
N GLY A 47 -0.22 0.42 -3.76
CA GLY A 47 -1.19 -0.37 -4.48
C GLY A 47 -2.10 -1.22 -3.62
N GLU A 48 -2.72 -2.18 -4.25
CA GLU A 48 -3.65 -3.08 -3.59
C GLU A 48 -2.91 -4.26 -2.97
N LEU A 49 -3.19 -4.48 -1.70
CA LEU A 49 -2.77 -5.69 -0.98
C LEU A 49 -4.00 -6.55 -0.75
N THR A 50 -3.90 -7.83 -1.07
CA THR A 50 -4.98 -8.80 -0.82
C THR A 50 -4.48 -9.87 0.13
N TYR A 51 -5.25 -10.15 1.17
CA TYR A 51 -4.92 -11.24 2.10
C TYR A 51 -6.14 -12.12 2.30
N THR A 52 -5.87 -13.39 2.59
CA THR A 52 -6.92 -14.38 2.82
C THR A 52 -6.73 -15.01 4.19
N CYS A 53 -7.74 -14.91 5.04
CA CYS A 53 -7.77 -15.63 6.30
C CYS A 53 -8.30 -17.04 6.06
N PRO A 54 -7.87 -18.04 6.86
CA PRO A 54 -8.32 -19.41 6.65
C PRO A 54 -9.84 -19.52 6.66
N GLY A 55 -10.40 -20.14 5.63
CA GLY A 55 -11.84 -20.35 5.51
C GLY A 55 -12.66 -19.14 5.17
N GLN A 56 -12.04 -18.02 4.82
CA GLN A 56 -12.74 -16.78 4.50
C GLN A 56 -12.42 -16.30 3.09
N ALA A 57 -13.27 -15.41 2.58
CA ALA A 57 -13.04 -14.79 1.28
C ALA A 57 -11.86 -13.82 1.34
N PRO A 58 -11.13 -13.61 0.23
CA PRO A 58 -10.05 -12.64 0.19
C PRO A 58 -10.53 -11.24 0.54
N GLN A 59 -9.71 -10.50 1.26
CA GLN A 59 -9.96 -9.10 1.58
C GLN A 59 -8.84 -8.24 1.05
N SER A 60 -9.16 -7.00 0.69
CA SER A 60 -8.20 -6.09 0.10
C SER A 60 -8.13 -4.78 0.85
N LEU A 61 -6.93 -4.20 0.86
CA LEU A 61 -6.73 -2.82 1.29
C LEU A 61 -5.73 -2.13 0.39
N PHE A 62 -5.78 -0.81 0.44
CA PHE A 62 -4.76 0.02 -0.19
C PHE A 62 -3.60 0.19 0.79
N VAL A 63 -2.37 -0.01 0.30
CA VAL A 63 -1.16 0.26 1.08
C VAL A 63 -0.30 1.27 0.33
N GLY A 64 0.27 2.20 1.08
CA GLY A 64 1.33 3.06 0.59
C GLY A 64 2.64 2.29 0.58
N GLY A 65 3.69 2.87 0.04
CA GLY A 65 5.00 2.23 0.01
C GLY A 65 5.55 1.92 1.40
N GLY A 66 6.43 0.95 1.48
CA GLY A 66 7.02 0.53 2.75
C GLY A 66 7.92 -0.67 2.60
N PHE A 67 8.06 -1.41 3.67
CA PHE A 67 8.92 -2.60 3.71
C PHE A 67 8.15 -3.78 4.27
N LEU A 68 8.38 -4.94 3.66
CA LEU A 68 7.84 -6.22 4.09
C LEU A 68 8.96 -7.08 4.63
N GLN A 69 8.73 -7.68 5.79
CA GLN A 69 9.65 -8.65 6.38
C GLN A 69 8.91 -9.97 6.58
N VAL A 70 9.50 -11.05 6.06
CA VAL A 70 8.97 -12.41 6.24
C VAL A 70 10.00 -13.23 6.98
N GLU A 71 9.62 -13.87 8.08
CA GLU A 71 10.47 -14.73 8.86
C GLU A 71 9.65 -15.74 9.66
N ASN A 72 9.89 -17.04 9.46
CA ASN A 72 9.25 -18.12 10.24
C ASN A 72 7.73 -18.00 10.32
N ASP A 73 7.08 -17.80 9.17
CA ASP A 73 5.63 -17.62 9.05
C ASP A 73 5.09 -16.39 9.82
N ASN A 74 5.99 -15.45 10.14
CA ASN A 74 5.61 -14.13 10.63
C ASN A 74 5.85 -13.11 9.53
N VAL A 75 4.82 -12.36 9.18
CA VAL A 75 4.90 -11.35 8.12
C VAL A 75 4.59 -9.99 8.72
N LEU A 76 5.52 -9.07 8.57
CA LEU A 76 5.38 -7.69 9.05
C LEU A 76 5.48 -6.74 7.87
N LEU A 77 4.46 -5.90 7.70
CA LEU A 77 4.49 -4.81 6.74
C LEU A 77 4.51 -3.49 7.50
N VAL A 78 5.54 -2.68 7.24
CA VAL A 78 5.65 -1.32 7.76
C VAL A 78 5.39 -0.37 6.62
N THR A 79 4.33 0.43 6.71
CA THR A 79 3.91 1.34 5.65
C THR A 79 3.42 2.65 6.25
N ASP A 80 3.40 3.71 5.45
CA ASP A 80 2.86 4.98 5.90
C ASP A 80 1.33 5.04 5.82
N THR A 81 0.72 4.17 5.00
CA THR A 81 -0.72 4.21 4.73
C THR A 81 -1.26 2.78 4.55
N ALA A 82 -2.34 2.47 5.27
CA ALA A 82 -3.09 1.23 5.06
C ALA A 82 -4.56 1.53 5.28
N LEU A 83 -5.36 1.47 4.21
CA LEU A 83 -6.76 1.88 4.22
C LEU A 83 -7.64 0.85 3.54
N THR A 84 -8.81 0.59 4.13
CA THR A 84 -9.85 -0.18 3.45
C THR A 84 -10.57 0.72 2.43
N VAL A 85 -11.38 0.12 1.56
CA VAL A 85 -12.15 0.87 0.57
C VAL A 85 -13.00 1.96 1.25
N ASP A 86 -13.65 1.62 2.36
CA ASP A 86 -14.54 2.54 3.05
C ASP A 86 -13.80 3.67 3.78
N GLU A 87 -12.53 3.46 4.12
CA GLU A 87 -11.71 4.46 4.79
C GLU A 87 -11.16 5.51 3.82
N ILE A 88 -11.26 5.30 2.51
CA ILE A 88 -10.78 6.24 1.51
C ILE A 88 -11.85 7.29 1.23
N ASP A 89 -11.56 8.54 1.61
CA ASP A 89 -12.42 9.67 1.30
C ASP A 89 -12.06 10.20 -0.10
N THR A 90 -12.88 9.86 -1.08
CA THR A 90 -12.65 10.22 -2.48
C THR A 90 -12.48 11.72 -2.68
N THR A 91 -13.31 12.52 -2.02
CA THR A 91 -13.24 13.99 -2.13
C THR A 91 -11.90 14.51 -1.63
N SER A 92 -11.47 14.03 -0.46
CA SER A 92 -10.20 14.42 0.12
C SER A 92 -9.01 14.02 -0.76
N VAL A 93 -9.06 12.82 -1.32
CA VAL A 93 -8.01 12.31 -2.22
C VAL A 93 -7.96 13.12 -3.51
N GLU A 94 -9.11 13.42 -4.11
CA GLU A 94 -9.18 14.22 -5.33
C GLU A 94 -8.63 15.63 -5.12
N LYS A 95 -8.93 16.25 -3.98
CA LYS A 95 -8.37 17.56 -3.63
C LYS A 95 -6.86 17.52 -3.43
N ALA A 96 -6.36 16.47 -2.77
CA ALA A 96 -4.93 16.29 -2.56
C ALA A 96 -4.20 16.09 -3.90
N LEU A 97 -4.79 15.29 -4.79
CA LEU A 97 -4.25 15.06 -6.13
C LEU A 97 -4.21 16.36 -6.93
N GLU A 98 -5.29 17.12 -6.92
CA GLU A 98 -5.36 18.40 -7.64
C GLU A 98 -4.29 19.36 -7.14
N ARG A 99 -4.11 19.48 -5.82
CA ARG A 99 -3.09 20.36 -5.23
C ARG A 99 -1.68 19.92 -5.61
N ALA A 100 -1.41 18.61 -5.58
CA ALA A 100 -0.09 18.10 -5.96
C ALA A 100 0.21 18.33 -7.44
N GLN A 101 -0.78 18.13 -8.31
CA GLN A 101 -0.62 18.37 -9.74
C GLN A 101 -0.41 19.86 -10.04
N ALA A 102 -1.14 20.73 -9.36
CA ALA A 102 -0.99 22.17 -9.51
C ALA A 102 0.39 22.63 -9.04
N ALA A 103 0.86 22.14 -7.90
CA ALA A 103 2.17 22.46 -7.39
C ALA A 103 3.27 22.02 -8.33
N PHE A 104 3.16 20.82 -8.91
CA PHE A 104 4.13 20.31 -9.87
C PHE A 104 4.16 21.16 -11.15
N ARG A 105 2.99 21.49 -11.70
CA ARG A 105 2.87 22.28 -12.93
C ARG A 105 3.38 23.70 -12.74
N ASP A 106 2.99 24.35 -11.64
CA ASP A 106 3.30 25.76 -11.40
C ASP A 106 4.75 25.99 -10.99
N SER A 107 5.40 24.99 -10.40
CA SER A 107 6.74 25.10 -9.85
C SER A 107 7.79 24.25 -10.57
N ALA A 108 7.42 23.60 -11.66
CA ALA A 108 8.28 22.63 -12.35
C ALA A 108 9.62 23.22 -12.78
N SER A 109 9.68 24.52 -13.11
CA SER A 109 10.91 25.19 -13.53
C SER A 109 11.76 25.68 -12.36
N VAL A 110 11.22 25.67 -11.14
CA VAL A 110 11.87 26.22 -9.93
C VAL A 110 12.30 25.09 -8.99
N LEU A 111 11.61 23.95 -9.03
CA LEU A 111 11.90 22.83 -8.16
C LEU A 111 13.18 22.12 -8.57
N ASP A 112 13.96 21.68 -7.59
CA ASP A 112 15.08 20.80 -7.87
C ASP A 112 14.55 19.38 -8.14
N ARG A 113 15.47 18.48 -8.52
CA ARG A 113 15.11 17.12 -8.90
C ARG A 113 14.49 16.33 -7.74
N GLU A 114 14.98 16.56 -6.53
CA GLU A 114 14.46 15.88 -5.35
C GLU A 114 13.03 16.29 -5.05
N GLU A 115 12.73 17.58 -5.14
CA GLU A 115 11.38 18.09 -4.91
C GLU A 115 10.42 17.61 -5.98
N GLN A 116 10.85 17.57 -7.24
CA GLN A 116 10.04 17.02 -8.34
C GLN A 116 9.71 15.54 -8.10
N THR A 117 10.71 14.77 -7.67
CA THR A 117 10.50 13.34 -7.36
C THR A 117 9.46 13.14 -6.26
N LYS A 118 9.51 13.97 -5.22
CA LYS A 118 8.54 13.90 -4.12
C LYS A 118 7.13 14.21 -4.59
N LEU A 119 6.96 15.21 -5.45
CA LEU A 119 5.64 15.55 -5.99
C LEU A 119 5.12 14.47 -6.91
N GLU A 120 5.96 13.90 -7.75
CA GLU A 120 5.58 12.79 -8.62
C GLU A 120 5.13 11.58 -7.80
N ALA A 121 5.84 11.27 -6.71
CA ALA A 121 5.45 10.18 -5.82
C ALA A 121 4.10 10.44 -5.14
N ALA A 122 3.85 11.68 -4.71
CA ALA A 122 2.58 12.05 -4.11
C ALA A 122 1.42 11.91 -5.09
N ILE A 123 1.62 12.34 -6.33
CA ILE A 123 0.61 12.21 -7.39
C ILE A 123 0.33 10.73 -7.67
N ALA A 124 1.36 9.93 -7.81
CA ALA A 124 1.21 8.49 -8.08
C ALA A 124 0.45 7.78 -6.96
N LYS A 125 0.73 8.12 -5.72
CA LYS A 125 0.05 7.54 -4.55
C LYS A 125 -1.44 7.88 -4.56
N GLN A 126 -1.79 9.14 -4.81
CA GLN A 126 -3.20 9.56 -4.82
C GLN A 126 -3.95 8.91 -5.98
N MET A 127 -3.34 8.82 -7.15
CA MET A 127 -3.95 8.15 -8.30
C MET A 127 -4.17 6.66 -8.03
N ALA A 128 -3.20 5.98 -7.43
CA ALA A 128 -3.32 4.57 -7.08
C ALA A 128 -4.45 4.35 -6.08
N MET A 129 -4.62 5.25 -5.12
CA MET A 129 -5.68 5.20 -4.13
C MET A 129 -7.07 5.34 -4.77
N LEU A 130 -7.22 6.28 -5.70
CA LEU A 130 -8.47 6.46 -6.45
C LEU A 130 -8.79 5.23 -7.31
N ASP A 131 -7.80 4.69 -8.00
CA ASP A 131 -7.97 3.50 -8.83
C ASP A 131 -8.42 2.31 -7.99
N PHE A 132 -7.80 2.10 -6.85
CA PHE A 132 -8.18 1.03 -5.93
C PHE A 132 -9.64 1.17 -5.51
N ARG A 133 -10.07 2.37 -5.11
CA ARG A 133 -11.43 2.60 -4.68
C ARG A 133 -12.44 2.37 -5.80
N LYS A 134 -12.17 2.87 -6.99
CA LYS A 134 -13.05 2.68 -8.15
C LYS A 134 -13.18 1.21 -8.51
N LYS A 135 -12.09 0.48 -8.49
CA LYS A 135 -12.03 -0.93 -8.82
C LYS A 135 -12.86 -1.78 -7.86
N ARG A 136 -12.91 -1.39 -6.59
CA ARG A 136 -13.60 -2.15 -5.54
C ARG A 136 -15.06 -1.76 -5.33
N ARG A 137 -15.48 -0.66 -5.92
CA ARG A 137 -16.85 -0.15 -5.75
C ARG A 137 -17.86 -0.68 -6.76
N VAL A 138 -17.40 -1.46 -7.69
CA VAL A 138 -18.27 -2.00 -8.75
C VAL A 138 -19.06 -3.21 -8.25
#